data_3bc5efa9e37b0dbd70443eb7c331a2cc
#
_entry.id   3bc5efa9e37b0dbd70443eb7c331a2cc
#
_cell.length_a   1.000
_cell.length_b   1.000
_cell.length_c   1.000
_cell.angle_alpha   90.00
_cell.angle_beta   90.00
_cell.angle_gamma   90.00
#
_symmetry.space_group_name_H-M   'P 1'
#
loop_
_entity.id
_entity.type
_entity.pdbx_description
1 polymer ?
#
loop_
_entity_poly.entity_id
_entity_poly.type
_entity_poly.pdbx_seq_one_letter_code
_entity_poly.pdbx_strand_id
1 'polypeptide(L)'
;MGGRSDYEERRKSRIERYMELSLKAQERSSQYSNSNANRILQIVPGQPILVGHHSEKRHRKLIKKAQDDIRKSIEEDNKSNFYKERAENAENSKVIYSDDPQTIIKLKEKLERLENEKASIKAREHSTWELTNIGATIRETKKRIERLEKLENIEFQEINFENGKVIHNKEIN
;
A
#
# COMPACT_ATOMS: atom_id res chain seq x y z
N MET A 1 15.01 -17.40 -14.81
CA MET A 1 14.37 -16.09 -14.54
C MET A 1 13.71 -16.12 -13.17
N GLY A 2 14.24 -15.36 -12.20
CA GLY A 2 13.77 -15.39 -10.80
C GLY A 2 12.48 -14.61 -10.53
N GLY A 3 11.97 -13.82 -11.47
CA GLY A 3 10.77 -13.02 -11.30
C GLY A 3 9.50 -13.71 -11.81
N ARG A 4 8.33 -13.28 -11.30
CA ARG A 4 7.03 -13.78 -11.75
C ARG A 4 6.56 -13.05 -12.99
N SER A 5 6.14 -13.79 -14.01
CA SER A 5 5.59 -13.21 -15.26
C SER A 5 4.34 -12.36 -15.04
N ASP A 6 3.56 -12.65 -13.96
CA ASP A 6 2.33 -11.95 -13.59
C ASP A 6 2.53 -10.77 -12.60
N TYR A 7 3.78 -10.38 -12.33
CA TYR A 7 4.11 -9.36 -11.31
C TYR A 7 3.40 -8.02 -11.56
N GLU A 8 3.53 -7.48 -12.78
CA GLU A 8 2.94 -6.18 -13.12
C GLU A 8 1.40 -6.23 -13.14
N GLU A 9 0.82 -7.33 -13.57
CA GLU A 9 -0.63 -7.53 -13.55
C GLU A 9 -1.15 -7.53 -12.10
N ARG A 10 -0.50 -8.27 -11.22
CA ARG A 10 -0.85 -8.31 -9.78
C ARG A 10 -0.66 -6.95 -9.10
N ARG A 11 0.37 -6.21 -9.50
CA ARG A 11 0.59 -4.85 -8.99
C ARG A 11 -0.54 -3.92 -9.41
N LYS A 12 -0.92 -3.91 -10.68
CA LYS A 12 -2.05 -3.13 -11.21
C LYS A 12 -3.36 -3.50 -10.53
N SER A 13 -3.68 -4.78 -10.46
CA SER A 13 -4.90 -5.27 -9.79
C SER A 13 -4.98 -4.85 -8.33
N ARG A 14 -3.84 -4.78 -7.63
CA ARG A 14 -3.79 -4.30 -6.25
C ARG A 14 -4.11 -2.81 -6.15
N ILE A 15 -3.55 -1.98 -7.04
CA ILE A 15 -3.79 -0.53 -7.10
C ILE A 15 -5.27 -0.28 -7.43
N GLU A 16 -5.80 -0.92 -8.47
CA GLU A 16 -7.20 -0.82 -8.89
C GLU A 16 -8.15 -1.19 -7.75
N ARG A 17 -7.85 -2.28 -7.03
CA ARG A 17 -8.65 -2.69 -5.86
C ARG A 17 -8.66 -1.62 -4.77
N TYR A 18 -7.52 -0.99 -4.46
CA TYR A 18 -7.48 0.07 -3.46
C TYR A 18 -8.26 1.30 -3.94
N MET A 19 -8.17 1.67 -5.21
CA MET A 19 -8.96 2.77 -5.78
C MET A 19 -10.47 2.47 -5.71
N GLU A 20 -10.89 1.27 -6.05
CA GLU A 20 -12.28 0.83 -5.94
C GLU A 20 -12.80 0.91 -4.49
N LEU A 21 -12.00 0.44 -3.52
CA LEU A 21 -12.36 0.52 -2.11
C LEU A 21 -12.45 1.97 -1.62
N SER A 22 -11.58 2.87 -2.09
CA SER A 22 -11.62 4.30 -1.79
C SER A 22 -12.92 4.92 -2.33
N LEU A 23 -13.27 4.67 -3.58
CA LEU A 23 -14.51 5.17 -4.18
C LEU A 23 -15.77 4.67 -3.45
N LYS A 24 -15.84 3.39 -3.14
CA LYS A 24 -16.96 2.81 -2.37
C LYS A 24 -17.08 3.42 -0.98
N ALA A 25 -15.98 3.72 -0.32
CA ALA A 25 -16.00 4.38 0.98
C ALA A 25 -16.46 5.84 0.84
N GLN A 26 -16.02 6.55 -0.18
CA GLN A 26 -16.45 7.92 -0.47
C GLN A 26 -17.95 8.01 -0.78
N GLU A 27 -18.46 7.08 -1.56
CA GLU A 27 -19.91 6.99 -1.83
C GLU A 27 -20.72 6.81 -0.55
N ARG A 28 -20.27 5.90 0.35
CA ARG A 28 -20.93 5.69 1.65
C ARG A 28 -20.83 6.92 2.55
N SER A 29 -19.68 7.59 2.57
CA SER A 29 -19.53 8.86 3.29
C SER A 29 -20.55 9.87 2.80
N SER A 30 -20.68 10.05 1.49
CA SER A 30 -21.68 10.95 0.88
C SER A 30 -23.11 10.56 1.20
N GLN A 31 -23.44 9.27 1.22
CA GLN A 31 -24.76 8.78 1.58
C GLN A 31 -25.11 9.12 3.03
N TYR A 32 -24.17 8.92 3.97
CA TYR A 32 -24.38 9.28 5.38
C TYR A 32 -24.47 10.79 5.58
N SER A 33 -23.58 11.56 4.95
CA SER A 33 -23.61 13.03 5.00
C SER A 33 -24.93 13.61 4.49
N ASN A 34 -25.47 13.05 3.41
CA ASN A 34 -26.72 13.47 2.78
C ASN A 34 -27.94 12.69 3.31
N SER A 35 -27.85 12.07 4.49
CA SER A 35 -28.96 11.33 5.07
C SER A 35 -30.19 12.21 5.31
N ASN A 36 -31.37 11.62 5.27
CA ASN A 36 -32.62 12.35 5.49
C ASN A 36 -32.62 13.08 6.84
N ALA A 37 -32.01 12.50 7.89
CA ALA A 37 -31.91 13.14 9.20
C ALA A 37 -31.09 14.43 9.15
N ASN A 38 -29.91 14.41 8.46
CA ASN A 38 -29.09 15.59 8.26
C ASN A 38 -29.79 16.66 7.43
N ARG A 39 -30.46 16.27 6.35
CA ARG A 39 -31.25 17.20 5.50
C ARG A 39 -32.37 17.90 6.25
N ILE A 40 -33.09 17.19 7.11
CA ILE A 40 -34.16 17.78 7.94
C ILE A 40 -33.56 18.81 8.91
N LEU A 41 -32.43 18.48 9.57
CA LEU A 41 -31.80 19.42 10.51
C LEU A 41 -31.18 20.64 9.82
N GLN A 42 -30.81 20.53 8.56
CA GLN A 42 -30.36 21.69 7.75
C GLN A 42 -31.50 22.65 7.41
N ILE A 43 -32.73 22.10 7.20
CA ILE A 43 -33.90 22.92 6.90
C ILE A 43 -34.41 23.65 8.16
N VAL A 44 -34.26 23.02 9.32
CA VAL A 44 -34.74 23.58 10.62
C VAL A 44 -33.54 23.66 11.58
N PRO A 45 -32.53 24.50 11.33
CA PRO A 45 -31.35 24.60 12.18
C PRO A 45 -31.71 25.19 13.55
N GLY A 46 -31.17 24.56 14.61
CA GLY A 46 -31.26 25.12 15.95
C GLY A 46 -32.64 25.05 16.63
N GLN A 47 -33.59 24.26 16.10
CA GLN A 47 -34.88 24.10 16.74
C GLN A 47 -34.72 23.52 18.14
N PRO A 48 -35.22 24.21 19.22
CA PRO A 48 -35.08 23.71 20.58
C PRO A 48 -35.97 22.49 20.81
N ILE A 49 -35.51 21.58 21.66
CA ILE A 49 -36.30 20.42 22.09
C ILE A 49 -37.38 20.92 23.09
N LEU A 50 -38.63 20.74 22.73
CA LEU A 50 -39.74 21.07 23.61
C LEU A 50 -39.94 19.95 24.65
N VAL A 51 -39.38 20.13 25.85
CA VAL A 51 -39.41 19.13 26.93
C VAL A 51 -40.87 18.92 27.39
N GLY A 52 -41.28 17.67 27.52
CA GLY A 52 -42.63 17.28 27.88
C GLY A 52 -43.65 17.30 26.71
N HIS A 53 -43.27 17.82 25.56
CA HIS A 53 -44.15 17.81 24.39
C HIS A 53 -44.16 16.44 23.69
N HIS A 54 -45.28 16.07 23.09
CA HIS A 54 -45.45 14.77 22.41
C HIS A 54 -44.38 14.52 21.30
N SER A 55 -43.83 15.55 20.71
CA SER A 55 -42.77 15.46 19.68
C SER A 55 -41.37 15.26 20.23
N GLU A 56 -41.13 15.43 21.53
CA GLU A 56 -39.80 15.41 22.13
C GLU A 56 -39.00 14.13 21.76
N LYS A 57 -39.63 12.96 21.96
CA LYS A 57 -38.95 11.66 21.67
C LYS A 57 -38.55 11.54 20.21
N ARG A 58 -39.39 12.01 19.30
CA ARG A 58 -39.11 11.97 17.85
C ARG A 58 -37.97 12.93 17.51
N HIS A 59 -37.97 14.14 18.07
CA HIS A 59 -36.92 15.14 17.82
C HIS A 59 -35.55 14.67 18.35
N ARG A 60 -35.51 14.17 19.59
CA ARG A 60 -34.26 13.59 20.15
C ARG A 60 -33.71 12.43 19.29
N LYS A 61 -34.60 11.54 18.81
CA LYS A 61 -34.23 10.43 17.92
C LYS A 61 -33.66 10.93 16.58
N LEU A 62 -34.25 12.00 16.03
CA LEU A 62 -33.79 12.61 14.80
C LEU A 62 -32.37 13.18 14.96
N ILE A 63 -32.14 13.97 16.02
CA ILE A 63 -30.83 14.55 16.33
C ILE A 63 -29.77 13.46 16.51
N LYS A 64 -30.11 12.44 17.32
CA LYS A 64 -29.18 11.31 17.53
C LYS A 64 -28.83 10.61 16.22
N LYS A 65 -29.83 10.36 15.38
CA LYS A 65 -29.59 9.72 14.07
C LYS A 65 -28.70 10.57 13.19
N ALA A 66 -28.91 11.89 13.13
CA ALA A 66 -28.07 12.78 12.35
C ALA A 66 -26.62 12.80 12.85
N GLN A 67 -26.42 12.84 14.16
CA GLN A 67 -25.08 12.76 14.76
C GLN A 67 -24.38 11.43 14.44
N ASP A 68 -25.11 10.30 14.53
CA ASP A 68 -24.60 8.98 14.19
C ASP A 68 -24.25 8.89 12.69
N ASP A 69 -25.07 9.47 11.82
CA ASP A 69 -24.82 9.49 10.37
C ASP A 69 -23.59 10.37 10.04
N ILE A 70 -23.43 11.54 10.68
CA ILE A 70 -22.23 12.38 10.52
C ILE A 70 -20.99 11.62 10.97
N ARG A 71 -21.02 10.96 12.13
CA ARG A 71 -19.87 10.17 12.60
C ARG A 71 -19.49 9.08 11.60
N LYS A 72 -20.46 8.33 11.07
CA LYS A 72 -20.23 7.31 10.04
C LYS A 72 -19.69 7.91 8.76
N SER A 73 -20.16 9.09 8.36
CA SER A 73 -19.63 9.81 7.20
C SER A 73 -18.13 10.08 7.37
N ILE A 74 -17.70 10.59 8.53
CA ILE A 74 -16.29 10.84 8.82
C ILE A 74 -15.47 9.54 8.85
N GLU A 75 -16.01 8.48 9.43
CA GLU A 75 -15.34 7.16 9.46
C GLU A 75 -15.12 6.60 8.05
N GLU A 76 -16.11 6.71 7.16
CA GLU A 76 -16.00 6.25 5.78
C GLU A 76 -15.08 7.17 4.95
N ASP A 77 -15.08 8.48 5.20
CA ASP A 77 -14.14 9.40 4.57
C ASP A 77 -12.67 9.09 4.94
N ASN A 78 -12.41 8.82 6.22
CA ASN A 78 -11.10 8.37 6.68
C ASN A 78 -10.68 7.04 6.01
N LYS A 79 -11.59 6.10 5.81
CA LYS A 79 -11.31 4.86 5.06
C LYS A 79 -11.00 5.14 3.58
N SER A 80 -11.73 6.07 2.96
CA SER A 80 -11.48 6.48 1.57
C SER A 80 -10.06 7.02 1.43
N ASN A 81 -9.67 7.95 2.29
CA ASN A 81 -8.33 8.53 2.29
C ASN A 81 -7.24 7.49 2.55
N PHE A 82 -7.46 6.58 3.50
CA PHE A 82 -6.54 5.47 3.77
C PHE A 82 -6.30 4.58 2.54
N TYR A 83 -7.37 4.20 1.82
CA TYR A 83 -7.22 3.39 0.62
C TYR A 83 -6.60 4.15 -0.55
N LYS A 84 -6.88 5.45 -0.66
CA LYS A 84 -6.25 6.33 -1.65
C LYS A 84 -4.74 6.41 -1.43
N GLU A 85 -4.30 6.68 -0.21
CA GLU A 85 -2.88 6.68 0.15
C GLU A 85 -2.21 5.31 -0.11
N ARG A 86 -2.92 4.21 0.15
CA ARG A 86 -2.45 2.86 -0.16
C ARG A 86 -2.26 2.63 -1.65
N ALA A 87 -3.15 3.13 -2.50
CA ALA A 87 -3.03 3.06 -3.95
C ALA A 87 -1.83 3.88 -4.43
N GLU A 88 -1.71 5.13 -3.99
CA GLU A 88 -0.60 6.02 -4.32
C GLU A 88 0.76 5.46 -3.86
N ASN A 89 0.82 4.92 -2.65
CA ASN A 89 2.03 4.27 -2.13
C ASN A 89 2.40 3.00 -2.92
N ALA A 90 1.42 2.23 -3.38
CA ALA A 90 1.68 1.05 -4.21
C ALA A 90 2.15 1.43 -5.63
N GLU A 91 1.62 2.52 -6.18
CA GLU A 91 2.00 3.06 -7.47
C GLU A 91 3.42 3.66 -7.44
N ASN A 92 3.71 4.48 -6.42
CA ASN A 92 4.98 5.22 -6.29
C ASN A 92 6.04 4.45 -5.48
N SER A 93 5.81 3.17 -5.19
CA SER A 93 6.72 2.37 -4.37
C SER A 93 8.10 2.27 -5.00
N LYS A 94 9.12 2.71 -4.26
CA LYS A 94 10.54 2.53 -4.59
C LYS A 94 11.10 1.20 -4.06
N VAL A 95 10.24 0.37 -3.47
CA VAL A 95 10.64 -0.94 -2.94
C VAL A 95 10.88 -1.90 -4.10
N ILE A 96 12.07 -2.48 -4.13
CA ILE A 96 12.44 -3.50 -5.11
C ILE A 96 12.06 -4.86 -4.53
N TYR A 97 11.01 -5.47 -5.08
CA TYR A 97 10.51 -6.78 -4.66
C TYR A 97 11.32 -7.90 -5.34
N SER A 98 11.44 -9.05 -4.67
CA SER A 98 12.22 -10.18 -5.20
C SER A 98 11.50 -10.96 -6.31
N ASP A 99 10.19 -10.79 -6.44
CA ASP A 99 9.35 -11.39 -7.48
C ASP A 99 9.21 -10.51 -8.74
N ASP A 100 9.81 -9.30 -8.74
CA ASP A 100 9.87 -8.44 -9.91
C ASP A 100 10.89 -9.01 -10.93
N PRO A 101 10.51 -9.25 -12.19
CA PRO A 101 11.43 -9.73 -13.22
C PRO A 101 12.68 -8.86 -13.44
N GLN A 102 12.56 -7.56 -13.12
CA GLN A 102 13.65 -6.59 -13.27
C GLN A 102 14.41 -6.34 -11.96
N THR A 103 14.25 -7.18 -10.95
CA THR A 103 14.84 -6.99 -9.63
C THR A 103 16.34 -6.77 -9.67
N ILE A 104 17.08 -7.62 -10.40
CA ILE A 104 18.54 -7.53 -10.48
C ILE A 104 18.98 -6.24 -11.15
N ILE A 105 18.33 -5.84 -12.23
CA ILE A 105 18.62 -4.58 -12.94
C ILE A 105 18.41 -3.39 -12.00
N LYS A 106 17.25 -3.31 -11.35
CA LYS A 106 16.91 -2.24 -10.40
C LYS A 106 17.85 -2.20 -9.18
N LEU A 107 18.33 -3.38 -8.73
CA LEU A 107 19.30 -3.45 -7.63
C LEU A 107 20.69 -2.98 -8.09
N LYS A 108 21.13 -3.28 -9.31
CA LYS A 108 22.39 -2.78 -9.88
C LYS A 108 22.36 -1.26 -10.04
N GLU A 109 21.28 -0.69 -10.56
CA GLU A 109 21.09 0.76 -10.63
C GLU A 109 21.07 1.43 -9.23
N LYS A 110 20.43 0.79 -8.26
CA LYS A 110 20.46 1.26 -6.86
C LYS A 110 21.87 1.22 -6.30
N LEU A 111 22.63 0.17 -6.58
CA LEU A 111 24.02 0.02 -6.13
C LEU A 111 24.90 1.14 -6.69
N GLU A 112 24.80 1.41 -7.98
CA GLU A 112 25.54 2.50 -8.63
C GLU A 112 25.22 3.87 -7.99
N ARG A 113 23.94 4.15 -7.76
CA ARG A 113 23.54 5.38 -7.05
C ARG A 113 24.14 5.48 -5.65
N LEU A 114 24.15 4.39 -4.89
CA LEU A 114 24.72 4.36 -3.53
C LEU A 114 26.27 4.51 -3.57
N GLU A 115 26.94 3.97 -4.56
CA GLU A 115 28.39 4.13 -4.72
C GLU A 115 28.75 5.57 -5.09
N ASN A 116 27.98 6.21 -5.97
CA ASN A 116 28.12 7.63 -6.32
C ASN A 116 27.84 8.53 -5.11
N GLU A 117 26.79 8.25 -4.35
CA GLU A 117 26.46 8.96 -3.11
C GLU A 117 27.59 8.82 -2.08
N LYS A 118 28.15 7.63 -1.91
CA LYS A 118 29.29 7.39 -1.01
C LYS A 118 30.52 8.19 -1.44
N ALA A 119 30.81 8.28 -2.75
CA ALA A 119 31.89 9.09 -3.28
C ALA A 119 31.67 10.58 -3.00
N SER A 120 30.45 11.06 -3.18
CA SER A 120 30.02 12.44 -2.88
C SER A 120 30.14 12.77 -1.40
N ILE A 121 29.74 11.85 -0.50
CA ILE A 121 29.92 12.02 0.95
C ILE A 121 31.39 12.12 1.32
N LYS A 122 32.27 11.29 0.74
CA LYS A 122 33.72 11.35 0.99
C LYS A 122 34.36 12.66 0.53
N ALA A 123 33.81 13.30 -0.50
CA ALA A 123 34.34 14.55 -1.06
C ALA A 123 33.96 15.79 -0.24
N ARG A 124 33.01 15.67 0.71
CA ARG A 124 32.58 16.75 1.60
C ARG A 124 32.94 16.44 3.05
N GLU A 125 32.81 17.42 3.93
CA GLU A 125 32.84 17.18 5.37
C GLU A 125 31.67 16.29 5.77
N HIS A 126 31.94 15.18 6.46
CA HIS A 126 30.96 14.14 6.74
C HIS A 126 31.22 13.50 8.11
N SER A 127 30.15 12.90 8.69
CA SER A 127 30.29 12.10 9.89
C SER A 127 30.69 10.66 9.55
N THR A 128 31.43 10.01 10.45
CA THR A 128 31.78 8.59 10.35
C THR A 128 30.52 7.71 10.24
N TRP A 129 29.43 8.13 10.88
CA TRP A 129 28.13 7.43 10.85
C TRP A 129 27.51 7.38 9.45
N GLU A 130 27.55 8.50 8.69
CA GLU A 130 27.04 8.54 7.31
C GLU A 130 27.75 7.55 6.41
N LEU A 131 29.11 7.50 6.47
CA LEU A 131 29.89 6.55 5.68
C LEU A 131 29.67 5.09 6.09
N THR A 132 29.47 4.83 7.37
CA THR A 132 29.21 3.50 7.89
C THR A 132 27.86 2.98 7.40
N ASN A 133 26.80 3.80 7.49
CA ASN A 133 25.46 3.43 7.05
C ASN A 133 25.37 3.16 5.55
N ILE A 134 25.91 4.08 4.73
CA ILE A 134 25.89 3.88 3.28
C ILE A 134 26.75 2.66 2.88
N GLY A 135 27.88 2.44 3.57
CA GLY A 135 28.71 1.26 3.40
C GLY A 135 28.00 -0.04 3.75
N ALA A 136 27.18 -0.05 4.82
CA ALA A 136 26.37 -1.21 5.20
C ALA A 136 25.28 -1.48 4.14
N THR A 137 24.57 -0.44 3.68
CA THR A 137 23.54 -0.56 2.64
C THR A 137 24.11 -1.09 1.32
N ILE A 138 25.29 -0.65 0.90
CA ILE A 138 25.99 -1.15 -0.27
C ILE A 138 26.30 -2.64 -0.12
N ARG A 139 26.84 -3.07 1.03
CA ARG A 139 27.17 -4.48 1.28
C ARG A 139 25.91 -5.38 1.22
N GLU A 140 24.83 -4.95 1.84
CA GLU A 140 23.57 -5.69 1.82
C GLU A 140 22.97 -5.75 0.40
N THR A 141 23.05 -4.67 -0.36
CA THR A 141 22.60 -4.65 -1.77
C THR A 141 23.43 -5.62 -2.62
N LYS A 142 24.76 -5.64 -2.46
CA LYS A 142 25.64 -6.60 -3.16
C LYS A 142 25.33 -8.04 -2.82
N LYS A 143 25.17 -8.36 -1.53
CA LYS A 143 24.78 -9.72 -1.08
C LYS A 143 23.43 -10.15 -1.65
N ARG A 144 22.48 -9.22 -1.76
CA ARG A 144 21.15 -9.50 -2.32
C ARG A 144 21.24 -9.80 -3.82
N ILE A 145 22.02 -9.02 -4.57
CA ILE A 145 22.29 -9.27 -6.01
C ILE A 145 22.91 -10.65 -6.20
N GLU A 146 23.99 -10.93 -5.49
CA GLU A 146 24.71 -12.21 -5.58
C GLU A 146 23.80 -13.42 -5.29
N ARG A 147 22.93 -13.29 -4.27
CA ARG A 147 21.96 -14.35 -3.96
C ARG A 147 20.96 -14.57 -5.09
N LEU A 148 20.44 -13.49 -5.69
CA LEU A 148 19.47 -13.58 -6.78
C LEU A 148 20.13 -14.11 -8.07
N GLU A 149 21.36 -13.70 -8.38
CA GLU A 149 22.12 -14.22 -9.52
C GLU A 149 22.39 -15.73 -9.35
N LYS A 150 22.71 -16.18 -8.14
CA LYS A 150 22.84 -17.63 -7.86
C LYS A 150 21.54 -18.38 -8.12
N LEU A 151 20.39 -17.81 -7.69
CA LEU A 151 19.09 -18.42 -7.92
C LEU A 151 18.70 -18.47 -9.41
N GLU A 152 19.09 -17.48 -10.21
CA GLU A 152 18.84 -17.49 -11.65
C GLU A 152 19.67 -18.56 -12.38
N ASN A 153 20.84 -18.89 -11.87
CA ASN A 153 21.74 -19.89 -12.46
C ASN A 153 21.42 -21.34 -12.03
N ILE A 154 20.38 -21.55 -11.19
CA ILE A 154 19.95 -22.91 -10.84
C ILE A 154 19.21 -23.52 -12.03
N GLU A 155 19.72 -24.66 -12.54
CA GLU A 155 19.02 -25.47 -13.52
C GLU A 155 17.94 -26.34 -12.85
N PHE A 156 16.71 -26.25 -13.35
CA PHE A 156 15.61 -27.07 -12.92
C PHE A 156 15.46 -28.29 -13.84
N GLN A 157 15.51 -29.50 -13.27
CA GLN A 157 15.15 -30.72 -13.99
C GLN A 157 13.70 -31.07 -13.67
N GLU A 158 12.86 -31.16 -14.70
CA GLU A 158 11.52 -31.72 -14.56
C GLU A 158 11.60 -33.25 -14.62
N ILE A 159 11.21 -33.92 -13.53
CA ILE A 159 11.04 -35.35 -13.48
C ILE A 159 9.55 -35.65 -13.52
N ASN A 160 9.08 -36.31 -14.59
CA ASN A 160 7.67 -36.71 -14.70
C ASN A 160 7.51 -38.06 -14.02
N PHE A 161 6.59 -38.14 -13.05
CA PHE A 161 6.10 -39.36 -12.46
C PHE A 161 4.69 -39.66 -13.01
N GLU A 162 4.26 -40.92 -12.97
CA GLU A 162 2.91 -41.32 -13.43
C GLU A 162 1.80 -40.49 -12.76
N ASN A 163 2.03 -39.93 -11.54
CA ASN A 163 1.05 -39.20 -10.75
C ASN A 163 1.41 -37.71 -10.50
N GLY A 164 2.33 -37.10 -11.24
CA GLY A 164 2.66 -35.70 -11.06
C GLY A 164 4.04 -35.29 -11.58
N LYS A 165 4.27 -34.00 -11.57
CA LYS A 165 5.58 -33.37 -11.89
C LYS A 165 6.31 -33.03 -10.63
N VAL A 166 7.54 -33.52 -10.47
CA VAL A 166 8.46 -33.07 -9.41
C VAL A 166 9.59 -32.28 -10.05
N ILE A 167 9.82 -31.08 -9.56
CA ILE A 167 10.92 -30.22 -10.00
C ILE A 167 12.08 -30.41 -9.01
N HIS A 168 13.21 -30.91 -9.50
CA HIS A 168 14.45 -30.99 -8.72
C HIS A 168 15.40 -29.86 -9.12
N ASN A 169 15.95 -29.20 -8.12
CA ASN A 169 17.06 -28.25 -8.31
C ASN A 169 18.37 -29.05 -8.43
N LYS A 170 19.13 -28.82 -9.48
CA LYS A 170 20.49 -29.29 -9.58
C LYS A 170 21.38 -28.11 -9.19
N GLU A 171 22.03 -28.19 -8.02
CA GLU A 171 23.10 -27.25 -7.69
C GLU A 171 24.22 -27.45 -8.71
N ILE A 172 24.58 -26.36 -9.38
CA ILE A 172 25.76 -26.33 -10.25
C ILE A 172 26.97 -26.22 -9.30
N ASN A 173 27.77 -27.28 -9.21
CA ASN A 173 29.09 -27.28 -8.53
C ASN A 173 30.08 -26.46 -9.33
#